data_c6a44f5514adace031e9aad97700da3b
#
_entry.id   c6a44f5514adace031e9aad97700da3b
#
_cell.length_a   1.000
_cell.length_b   1.000
_cell.length_c   1.000
_cell.angle_alpha   90.00
_cell.angle_beta   90.00
_cell.angle_gamma   90.00
#
_symmetry.space_group_name_H-M   'P 1'
#
loop_
_entity.id
_entity.type
_entity.pdbx_description
1 polymer ?
#
loop_
_entity_poly.entity_id
_entity_poly.type
_entity_poly.pdbx_seq_one_letter_code
_entity_poly.pdbx_strand_id
1 'polypeptide(L)'
;CEFKGSRPGKNVQLTESEIRGLCLKSREIFLSQPILLELEAPLKICGDVHGQYYDLLRLFEYGGFPPESNYLFLGDYVDRGKQSLETICLLLAYKIKYPENFFLLRGNHECASINRIYGFYDECKCLQAAMGVRSLYAGLSPDLQSMEQIRRVMRPTDVPDQGLLCDLLWADPDKDVLGWGENDRGVSFTFGADVVAKFLHKHDMDLICRAHQVVEDGYEFFAKRQLVTLFSAPNYCGEFDNAGAMMSVDETLMCSFQILKPADKKLYPYGGGGGMGSGRPVTPPRNSAKVAKSKK
;
A
#
# COMPACT_ATOMS: atom_id res chain seq x y z
N CYS A 1 9.09 17.70 17.15
CA CYS A 1 7.79 17.09 17.49
C CYS A 1 7.97 16.28 18.76
N GLU A 2 7.36 16.74 19.87
CA GLU A 2 7.47 16.08 21.16
C GLU A 2 6.47 14.93 21.30
N PHE A 3 6.72 13.82 20.61
CA PHE A 3 6.17 12.53 21.03
C PHE A 3 6.86 12.00 22.30
N LYS A 4 7.81 12.76 22.84
CA LYS A 4 8.51 12.50 24.10
C LYS A 4 7.65 12.97 25.26
N GLY A 5 6.79 12.12 25.77
CA GLY A 5 6.10 12.41 27.02
C GLY A 5 4.72 11.78 27.23
N SER A 6 4.09 11.25 26.20
CA SER A 6 2.90 10.44 26.40
C SER A 6 3.30 9.02 26.84
N ARG A 7 2.73 8.57 27.95
CA ARG A 7 2.88 7.17 28.36
C ARG A 7 2.28 6.27 27.26
N PRO A 8 2.89 5.11 26.94
CA PRO A 8 2.29 4.16 26.02
C PRO A 8 0.81 3.93 26.32
N GLY A 9 -0.05 3.98 25.29
CA GLY A 9 -1.49 3.79 25.42
C GLY A 9 -2.32 5.07 25.69
N LYS A 10 -1.71 6.27 25.72
CA LYS A 10 -2.48 7.53 25.73
C LYS A 10 -2.69 8.05 24.32
N ASN A 11 -3.92 8.48 24.02
CA ASN A 11 -4.24 9.17 22.78
C ASN A 11 -3.49 10.50 22.73
N VAL A 12 -2.75 10.69 21.63
CA VAL A 12 -2.11 11.95 21.31
C VAL A 12 -3.04 12.73 20.39
N GLN A 13 -3.52 13.88 20.87
CA GLN A 13 -4.32 14.80 20.04
C GLN A 13 -3.37 15.78 19.36
N LEU A 14 -3.28 15.70 18.03
CA LEU A 14 -2.55 16.66 17.23
C LEU A 14 -3.47 17.82 16.87
N THR A 15 -2.95 19.03 16.93
CA THR A 15 -3.63 20.21 16.40
C THR A 15 -3.54 20.24 14.87
N GLU A 16 -4.44 20.96 14.22
CA GLU A 16 -4.41 21.16 12.76
C GLU A 16 -3.07 21.74 12.28
N SER A 17 -2.49 22.66 13.04
CA SER A 17 -1.19 23.25 12.72
C SER A 17 -0.03 22.24 12.79
N GLU A 18 -0.07 21.28 13.71
CA GLU A 18 0.92 20.20 13.80
C GLU A 18 0.78 19.23 12.66
N ILE A 19 -0.44 18.83 12.29
CA ILE A 19 -0.72 17.97 11.13
C ILE A 19 -0.23 18.65 9.84
N ARG A 20 -0.54 19.94 9.67
CA ARG A 20 -0.04 20.74 8.55
C ARG A 20 1.48 20.79 8.51
N GLY A 21 2.12 20.93 9.68
CA GLY A 21 3.58 20.88 9.82
C GLY A 21 4.17 19.55 9.39
N LEU A 22 3.56 18.41 9.76
CA LEU A 22 3.94 17.08 9.31
C LEU A 22 3.88 16.99 7.78
N CYS A 23 2.79 17.44 7.18
CA CYS A 23 2.60 17.41 5.73
C CYS A 23 3.64 18.24 4.99
N LEU A 24 3.87 19.48 5.42
CA LEU A 24 4.84 20.36 4.77
C LEU A 24 6.27 19.81 4.87
N LYS A 25 6.65 19.32 6.06
CA LYS A 25 8.01 18.81 6.30
C LYS A 25 8.26 17.49 5.57
N SER A 26 7.31 16.58 5.57
CA SER A 26 7.42 15.33 4.81
C SER A 26 7.48 15.58 3.30
N ARG A 27 6.69 16.56 2.78
CA ARG A 27 6.74 16.97 1.37
C ARG A 27 8.14 17.44 0.95
N GLU A 28 8.82 18.25 1.77
CA GLU A 28 10.20 18.67 1.51
C GLU A 28 11.14 17.47 1.36
N ILE A 29 11.05 16.49 2.29
CA ILE A 29 11.86 15.28 2.27
C ILE A 29 11.56 14.45 1.01
N PHE A 30 10.28 14.22 0.70
CA PHE A 30 9.91 13.47 -0.49
C PHE A 30 10.40 14.12 -1.79
N LEU A 31 10.40 15.46 -1.89
CA LEU A 31 10.89 16.16 -3.06
C LEU A 31 12.42 16.16 -3.17
N SER A 32 13.13 16.06 -2.04
CA SER A 32 14.60 16.00 -2.01
C SER A 32 15.15 14.59 -2.34
N GLN A 33 14.39 13.54 -2.09
CA GLN A 33 14.79 12.16 -2.39
C GLN A 33 14.49 11.81 -3.85
N PRO A 34 15.24 10.87 -4.48
CA PRO A 34 14.99 10.44 -5.86
C PRO A 34 13.59 9.80 -5.98
N ILE A 35 13.02 9.90 -7.18
CA ILE A 35 11.71 9.28 -7.45
C ILE A 35 11.80 7.77 -7.57
N LEU A 36 12.88 7.25 -8.15
CA LEU A 36 13.25 5.84 -8.16
C LEU A 36 14.19 5.62 -6.98
N LEU A 37 13.72 4.89 -5.97
CA LEU A 37 14.52 4.55 -4.80
C LEU A 37 15.37 3.32 -5.10
N GLU A 38 16.63 3.37 -4.73
CA GLU A 38 17.56 2.24 -4.73
C GLU A 38 17.93 2.00 -3.27
N LEU A 39 17.38 0.94 -2.67
CA LEU A 39 17.46 0.67 -1.23
C LEU A 39 18.32 -0.56 -0.97
N GLU A 40 19.07 -0.53 0.11
CA GLU A 40 19.90 -1.64 0.54
C GLU A 40 19.17 -2.52 1.58
N ALA A 41 19.43 -3.82 1.53
CA ALA A 41 19.02 -4.74 2.58
C ALA A 41 19.92 -4.57 3.84
N PRO A 42 19.43 -4.88 5.05
CA PRO A 42 18.14 -5.49 5.36
C PRO A 42 16.94 -4.51 5.30
N LEU A 43 15.77 -5.00 4.86
CA LEU A 43 14.59 -4.17 4.65
C LEU A 43 13.31 -4.93 4.99
N LYS A 44 12.33 -4.24 5.60
CA LYS A 44 10.97 -4.71 5.82
C LYS A 44 10.05 -4.05 4.80
N ILE A 45 9.26 -4.84 4.06
CA ILE A 45 8.35 -4.34 3.04
C ILE A 45 6.91 -4.64 3.46
N CYS A 46 6.08 -3.60 3.51
CA CYS A 46 4.66 -3.68 3.86
C CYS A 46 3.79 -3.25 2.67
N GLY A 47 2.68 -3.94 2.46
CA GLY A 47 1.63 -3.57 1.51
C GLY A 47 0.61 -2.60 2.12
N ASP A 48 -0.63 -2.70 1.64
CA ASP A 48 -1.77 -1.85 2.01
C ASP A 48 -2.03 -1.85 3.52
N VAL A 49 -2.31 -0.67 4.08
CA VAL A 49 -2.61 -0.46 5.50
C VAL A 49 -4.04 0.02 5.72
N HIS A 50 -4.54 0.87 4.83
CA HIS A 50 -5.93 1.35 4.78
C HIS A 50 -6.51 1.78 6.14
N GLY A 51 -5.82 2.69 6.85
CA GLY A 51 -6.33 3.23 8.11
C GLY A 51 -6.50 2.23 9.25
N GLN A 52 -5.91 1.03 9.14
CA GLN A 52 -5.90 0.03 10.20
C GLN A 52 -4.74 0.28 11.18
N TYR A 53 -4.83 1.36 11.94
CA TYR A 53 -3.78 1.88 12.80
C TYR A 53 -3.20 0.86 13.79
N TYR A 54 -4.07 0.07 14.44
CA TYR A 54 -3.61 -0.92 15.41
C TYR A 54 -2.88 -2.09 14.76
N ASP A 55 -3.26 -2.47 13.54
CA ASP A 55 -2.53 -3.48 12.79
C ASP A 55 -1.17 -2.95 12.30
N LEU A 56 -1.08 -1.66 11.95
CA LEU A 56 0.21 -1.01 11.70
C LEU A 56 1.13 -1.05 12.93
N LEU A 57 0.60 -0.80 14.14
CA LEU A 57 1.40 -0.93 15.37
C LEU A 57 1.87 -2.37 15.59
N ARG A 58 1.03 -3.36 15.32
CA ARG A 58 1.43 -4.78 15.37
C ARG A 58 2.53 -5.12 14.35
N LEU A 59 2.50 -4.54 13.16
CA LEU A 59 3.60 -4.70 12.18
C LEU A 59 4.93 -4.22 12.77
N PHE A 60 4.94 -3.06 13.45
CA PHE A 60 6.14 -2.57 14.13
C PHE A 60 6.55 -3.42 15.34
N GLU A 61 5.60 -3.95 16.10
CA GLU A 61 5.88 -4.88 17.20
C GLU A 61 6.58 -6.16 16.72
N TYR A 62 6.15 -6.71 15.58
CA TYR A 62 6.75 -7.90 14.98
C TYR A 62 8.04 -7.63 14.20
N GLY A 63 8.11 -6.49 13.54
CA GLY A 63 9.23 -6.14 12.66
C GLY A 63 10.36 -5.36 13.34
N GLY A 64 10.13 -4.85 14.54
CA GLY A 64 10.96 -3.85 15.22
C GLY A 64 10.54 -2.42 14.87
N PHE A 65 10.51 -1.54 15.87
CA PHE A 65 10.15 -0.13 15.64
C PHE A 65 11.28 0.62 14.91
N PRO A 66 10.95 1.59 14.03
CA PRO A 66 11.99 2.45 13.45
C PRO A 66 12.77 3.21 14.53
N PRO A 67 14.11 3.30 14.46
CA PRO A 67 15.01 2.88 13.38
C PRO A 67 15.64 1.48 13.56
N GLU A 68 15.13 0.63 14.46
CA GLU A 68 15.66 -0.73 14.68
C GLU A 68 15.59 -1.59 13.41
N SER A 69 14.61 -1.31 12.56
CA SER A 69 14.46 -1.90 11.24
C SER A 69 14.21 -0.82 10.18
N ASN A 70 14.68 -1.06 8.95
CA ASN A 70 14.39 -0.26 7.79
C ASN A 70 13.06 -0.69 7.19
N TYR A 71 12.24 0.26 6.77
CA TYR A 71 10.91 0.01 6.24
C TYR A 71 10.68 0.63 4.87
N LEU A 72 10.05 -0.14 4.00
CA LEU A 72 9.42 0.30 2.76
C LEU A 72 7.93 -0.03 2.80
N PHE A 73 7.09 0.98 2.77
CA PHE A 73 5.66 0.84 2.60
C PHE A 73 5.29 1.11 1.15
N LEU A 74 4.55 0.20 0.55
CA LEU A 74 4.23 0.27 -0.87
C LEU A 74 3.13 1.28 -1.21
N GLY A 75 2.24 1.64 -0.28
CA GLY A 75 1.15 2.62 -0.49
C GLY A 75 -0.13 2.25 0.23
N ASP A 76 -1.23 2.92 -0.15
CA ASP A 76 -2.60 2.75 0.36
C ASP A 76 -2.68 2.78 1.90
N TYR A 77 -2.30 3.94 2.44
CA TYR A 77 -2.27 4.17 3.90
C TYR A 77 -3.63 4.53 4.45
N VAL A 78 -4.48 5.12 3.62
CA VAL A 78 -5.73 5.78 3.98
C VAL A 78 -6.93 5.12 3.32
N ASP A 79 -8.14 5.61 3.65
CA ASP A 79 -9.42 5.08 3.21
C ASP A 79 -9.77 3.70 3.78
N ARG A 80 -11.02 3.32 3.72
CA ARG A 80 -11.57 2.01 4.13
C ARG A 80 -11.58 1.76 5.65
N GLY A 81 -10.45 1.93 6.32
CA GLY A 81 -10.32 1.80 7.78
C GLY A 81 -10.83 3.03 8.52
N LYS A 82 -10.87 2.94 9.85
CA LYS A 82 -11.46 3.97 10.72
C LYS A 82 -10.48 5.02 11.23
N GLN A 83 -9.18 4.81 11.00
CA GLN A 83 -8.10 5.59 11.61
C GLN A 83 -7.06 5.98 10.57
N SER A 84 -7.53 6.53 9.43
CA SER A 84 -6.66 6.94 8.33
C SER A 84 -5.76 8.10 8.74
N LEU A 85 -6.29 9.04 9.53
CA LEU A 85 -5.54 10.21 9.99
C LEU A 85 -4.40 9.82 10.92
N GLU A 86 -4.66 8.98 11.91
CA GLU A 86 -3.67 8.49 12.85
C GLU A 86 -2.57 7.69 12.12
N THR A 87 -2.98 6.84 11.20
CA THR A 87 -2.08 6.02 10.37
C THR A 87 -1.11 6.89 9.59
N ILE A 88 -1.62 7.84 8.81
CA ILE A 88 -0.76 8.67 7.96
C ILE A 88 0.10 9.63 8.79
N CYS A 89 -0.42 10.20 9.89
CA CYS A 89 0.37 11.07 10.76
C CYS A 89 1.56 10.32 11.40
N LEU A 90 1.36 9.07 11.84
CA LEU A 90 2.43 8.24 12.37
C LEU A 90 3.50 7.94 11.31
N LEU A 91 3.07 7.52 10.12
CA LEU A 91 4.00 7.21 9.02
C LEU A 91 4.80 8.45 8.58
N LEU A 92 4.15 9.61 8.45
CA LEU A 92 4.85 10.87 8.13
C LEU A 92 5.81 11.29 9.24
N ALA A 93 5.46 11.09 10.50
CA ALA A 93 6.35 11.39 11.63
C ALA A 93 7.61 10.52 11.59
N TYR A 94 7.48 9.21 11.29
CA TYR A 94 8.64 8.34 11.11
C TYR A 94 9.47 8.74 9.88
N LYS A 95 8.84 9.07 8.75
CA LYS A 95 9.53 9.58 7.57
C LYS A 95 10.37 10.82 7.86
N ILE A 96 9.82 11.77 8.62
CA ILE A 96 10.53 12.99 9.01
C ILE A 96 11.70 12.69 9.95
N LYS A 97 11.50 11.77 10.88
CA LYS A 97 12.50 11.46 11.91
C LYS A 97 13.64 10.58 11.38
N TYR A 98 13.32 9.67 10.45
CA TYR A 98 14.27 8.68 9.93
C TYR A 98 14.20 8.61 8.38
N PRO A 99 14.53 9.69 7.68
CA PRO A 99 14.33 9.79 6.23
C PRO A 99 15.10 8.75 5.42
N GLU A 100 16.21 8.25 5.93
CA GLU A 100 17.08 7.26 5.26
C GLU A 100 16.81 5.81 5.68
N ASN A 101 15.89 5.59 6.61
CA ASN A 101 15.54 4.26 7.11
C ASN A 101 14.04 3.93 6.92
N PHE A 102 13.24 4.93 6.53
CA PHE A 102 11.79 4.82 6.44
C PHE A 102 11.29 5.39 5.12
N PHE A 103 10.75 4.52 4.27
CA PHE A 103 10.36 4.87 2.90
C PHE A 103 8.87 4.62 2.69
N LEU A 104 8.21 5.61 2.09
CA LEU A 104 6.79 5.57 1.78
C LEU A 104 6.60 5.78 0.28
N LEU A 105 5.95 4.83 -0.37
CA LEU A 105 5.55 4.94 -1.76
C LEU A 105 4.12 5.49 -1.85
N ARG A 106 3.67 5.83 -3.03
CA ARG A 106 2.32 6.31 -3.28
C ARG A 106 1.46 5.16 -3.81
N GLY A 107 0.36 4.83 -3.16
CA GLY A 107 -0.69 3.97 -3.68
C GLY A 107 -1.74 4.76 -4.48
N ASN A 108 -2.71 4.06 -5.04
CA ASN A 108 -3.81 4.68 -5.77
C ASN A 108 -4.80 5.42 -4.84
N HIS A 109 -4.86 5.04 -3.56
CA HIS A 109 -5.65 5.76 -2.55
C HIS A 109 -4.98 7.06 -2.08
N GLU A 110 -3.73 7.33 -2.38
CA GLU A 110 -3.11 8.63 -2.15
C GLU A 110 -3.42 9.61 -3.29
N CYS A 111 -4.71 9.72 -3.65
CA CYS A 111 -5.24 10.57 -4.70
C CYS A 111 -6.53 11.26 -4.25
N ALA A 112 -6.66 12.56 -4.54
CA ALA A 112 -7.81 13.36 -4.10
C ALA A 112 -9.15 12.87 -4.68
N SER A 113 -9.17 12.36 -5.90
CA SER A 113 -10.37 11.79 -6.53
C SER A 113 -10.85 10.54 -5.80
N ILE A 114 -9.93 9.66 -5.42
CA ILE A 114 -10.22 8.42 -4.69
C ILE A 114 -10.62 8.71 -3.25
N ASN A 115 -9.89 9.57 -2.53
CA ASN A 115 -10.21 9.91 -1.15
C ASN A 115 -11.61 10.51 -0.97
N ARG A 116 -12.14 11.23 -1.97
CA ARG A 116 -13.51 11.76 -1.96
C ARG A 116 -14.58 10.65 -1.99
N ILE A 117 -14.26 9.51 -2.60
CA ILE A 117 -15.17 8.38 -2.72
C ILE A 117 -15.15 7.51 -1.46
N TYR A 118 -13.95 7.26 -0.91
CA TYR A 118 -13.73 6.25 0.13
C TYR A 118 -13.58 6.80 1.55
N GLY A 119 -13.66 8.12 1.74
CA GLY A 119 -13.93 8.76 3.03
C GLY A 119 -12.80 9.50 3.70
N PHE A 120 -11.53 9.33 3.30
CA PHE A 120 -10.42 10.08 3.91
C PHE A 120 -10.53 11.59 3.67
N TYR A 121 -11.15 12.00 2.55
CA TYR A 121 -11.42 13.41 2.29
C TYR A 121 -12.29 14.06 3.39
N ASP A 122 -13.26 13.32 3.90
CA ASP A 122 -14.16 13.79 4.96
C ASP A 122 -13.45 13.85 6.33
N GLU A 123 -12.47 12.97 6.55
CA GLU A 123 -11.60 13.00 7.74
C GLU A 123 -10.63 14.19 7.69
N CYS A 124 -10.20 14.61 6.49
CA CYS A 124 -9.14 15.61 6.31
C CYS A 124 -9.44 16.67 5.26
N LYS A 125 -10.12 17.74 5.66
CA LYS A 125 -10.23 18.94 4.80
C LYS A 125 -8.90 19.68 4.57
N CYS A 126 -7.85 19.35 5.33
CA CYS A 126 -6.57 20.10 5.38
C CYS A 126 -5.36 19.39 4.75
N LEU A 127 -5.41 18.09 4.49
CA LEU A 127 -4.21 17.27 4.15
C LEU A 127 -3.93 17.09 2.66
N GLN A 128 -4.80 17.53 1.78
CA GLN A 128 -4.76 17.24 0.34
C GLN A 128 -3.52 17.73 -0.42
N ALA A 129 -2.75 18.66 0.11
CA ALA A 129 -1.64 19.29 -0.60
C ALA A 129 -0.28 18.58 -0.43
N ALA A 130 -0.18 17.57 0.45
CA ALA A 130 1.12 17.09 0.91
C ALA A 130 1.62 15.79 0.29
N MET A 131 0.74 14.96 -0.28
CA MET A 131 1.12 13.61 -0.71
C MET A 131 1.54 13.58 -2.18
N GLY A 132 2.73 14.06 -2.48
CA GLY A 132 3.33 14.05 -3.82
C GLY A 132 4.38 12.95 -4.04
N VAL A 133 4.26 11.79 -3.40
CA VAL A 133 5.25 10.71 -3.46
C VAL A 133 4.85 9.65 -4.46
N ARG A 134 5.82 9.10 -5.17
CA ARG A 134 5.60 8.10 -6.22
C ARG A 134 6.61 6.98 -6.20
N SER A 135 6.10 5.79 -6.39
CA SER A 135 6.82 4.59 -6.77
C SER A 135 5.85 3.53 -7.33
N LEU A 136 6.39 2.45 -7.86
CA LEU A 136 5.66 1.28 -8.35
C LEU A 136 4.85 0.64 -7.22
N TYR A 137 3.56 0.92 -7.16
CA TYR A 137 2.69 0.39 -6.11
C TYR A 137 1.95 -0.88 -6.55
N ALA A 138 1.23 -0.82 -7.69
CA ALA A 138 0.31 -1.88 -8.08
C ALA A 138 0.92 -2.86 -9.08
N GLY A 139 1.58 -2.40 -10.13
CA GLY A 139 2.02 -3.31 -11.17
C GLY A 139 2.85 -2.70 -12.28
N LEU A 140 2.72 -3.28 -13.45
CA LEU A 140 3.47 -2.92 -14.65
C LEU A 140 2.61 -2.08 -15.61
N SER A 141 3.25 -1.50 -16.60
CA SER A 141 2.59 -0.77 -17.69
C SER A 141 3.10 -1.25 -19.05
N PRO A 142 2.24 -1.34 -20.08
CA PRO A 142 2.70 -1.57 -21.44
C PRO A 142 3.60 -0.43 -21.95
N ASP A 143 3.48 0.76 -21.38
CA ASP A 143 4.28 1.93 -21.71
C ASP A 143 5.65 1.95 -21.03
N LEU A 144 5.91 1.07 -20.03
CA LEU A 144 7.17 1.04 -19.29
C LEU A 144 8.25 0.28 -20.05
N GLN A 145 9.09 1.02 -20.78
CA GLN A 145 10.19 0.46 -21.56
C GLN A 145 11.55 0.54 -20.85
N SER A 146 11.74 1.52 -19.96
CA SER A 146 12.97 1.68 -19.18
C SER A 146 12.70 2.36 -17.84
N MET A 147 13.55 2.11 -16.84
CA MET A 147 13.48 2.76 -15.52
C MET A 147 13.70 4.28 -15.61
N GLU A 148 14.36 4.74 -16.66
CA GLU A 148 14.58 6.17 -16.92
C GLU A 148 13.27 6.93 -17.11
N GLN A 149 12.21 6.28 -17.64
CA GLN A 149 10.89 6.89 -17.75
C GLN A 149 10.31 7.25 -16.38
N ILE A 150 10.55 6.39 -15.36
CA ILE A 150 10.15 6.66 -13.97
C ILE A 150 10.94 7.85 -13.43
N ARG A 151 12.27 7.91 -13.65
CA ARG A 151 13.12 9.02 -13.19
C ARG A 151 12.71 10.37 -13.76
N ARG A 152 12.11 10.40 -14.96
CA ARG A 152 11.65 11.63 -15.64
C ARG A 152 10.27 12.12 -15.21
N VAL A 153 9.54 11.36 -14.41
CA VAL A 153 8.21 11.80 -13.94
C VAL A 153 8.37 13.03 -13.05
N MET A 154 7.71 14.11 -13.42
CA MET A 154 7.76 15.36 -12.65
C MET A 154 6.93 15.27 -11.38
N ARG A 155 7.43 15.88 -10.29
CA ARG A 155 6.75 15.97 -8.99
C ARG A 155 6.63 17.44 -8.55
N PRO A 156 5.52 17.88 -7.95
CA PRO A 156 4.29 17.13 -7.72
C PRO A 156 3.48 16.95 -9.01
N THR A 157 2.69 15.86 -9.10
CA THR A 157 1.72 15.67 -10.19
C THR A 157 0.56 14.85 -9.69
N ASP A 158 -0.61 15.03 -10.28
CA ASP A 158 -1.77 14.19 -10.03
C ASP A 158 -1.68 12.86 -10.79
N VAL A 159 -2.55 11.91 -10.47
CA VAL A 159 -2.66 10.63 -11.17
C VAL A 159 -3.57 10.85 -12.38
N PRO A 160 -3.08 10.65 -13.60
CA PRO A 160 -3.93 10.72 -14.79
C PRO A 160 -4.83 9.49 -14.87
N ASP A 161 -5.89 9.57 -15.67
CA ASP A 161 -6.84 8.47 -15.85
C ASP A 161 -6.29 7.34 -16.73
N GLN A 162 -5.16 7.54 -17.41
CA GLN A 162 -4.50 6.56 -18.29
C GLN A 162 -2.99 6.80 -18.42
N GLY A 163 -2.28 5.82 -18.96
CA GLY A 163 -0.85 5.86 -19.24
C GLY A 163 0.01 5.39 -18.08
N LEU A 164 1.34 5.47 -18.27
CA LEU A 164 2.35 4.88 -17.39
C LEU A 164 2.07 5.04 -15.91
N LEU A 165 1.76 6.24 -15.48
CA LEU A 165 1.58 6.54 -14.08
C LEU A 165 0.28 5.97 -13.50
N CYS A 166 -0.79 5.96 -14.30
CA CYS A 166 -2.02 5.27 -13.96
C CYS A 166 -1.76 3.77 -13.80
N ASP A 167 -1.08 3.16 -14.76
CA ASP A 167 -0.83 1.71 -14.76
C ASP A 167 0.04 1.26 -13.57
N LEU A 168 1.07 2.05 -13.23
CA LEU A 168 1.91 1.75 -12.06
C LEU A 168 1.17 1.77 -10.73
N LEU A 169 -0.04 2.36 -10.68
CA LEU A 169 -0.87 2.45 -9.50
C LEU A 169 -2.12 1.55 -9.53
N TRP A 170 -2.49 1.00 -10.71
CA TRP A 170 -3.77 0.31 -10.89
C TRP A 170 -3.68 -1.06 -11.56
N ALA A 171 -2.56 -1.38 -12.25
CA ALA A 171 -2.45 -2.65 -12.98
C ALA A 171 -2.39 -3.87 -12.04
N ASP A 172 -3.01 -4.97 -12.46
CA ASP A 172 -3.07 -6.22 -11.71
C ASP A 172 -2.49 -7.40 -12.49
N PRO A 173 -1.79 -8.34 -11.81
CA PRO A 173 -1.46 -9.64 -12.40
C PRO A 173 -2.73 -10.48 -12.57
N ASP A 174 -2.80 -11.25 -13.66
CA ASP A 174 -3.89 -12.16 -13.92
C ASP A 174 -3.38 -13.48 -14.54
N LYS A 175 -3.72 -14.62 -13.90
CA LYS A 175 -3.29 -15.96 -14.29
C LYS A 175 -3.91 -16.44 -15.59
N ASP A 176 -5.07 -15.91 -15.96
CA ASP A 176 -5.85 -16.32 -17.13
C ASP A 176 -5.55 -15.45 -18.36
N VAL A 177 -4.69 -14.42 -18.21
CA VAL A 177 -4.29 -13.49 -19.26
C VAL A 177 -2.90 -13.85 -19.80
N LEU A 178 -2.75 -13.86 -21.12
CA LEU A 178 -1.46 -13.86 -21.81
C LEU A 178 -1.20 -12.48 -22.41
N GLY A 179 -0.06 -11.88 -22.10
CA GLY A 179 0.21 -10.49 -22.45
C GLY A 179 -0.57 -9.52 -21.57
N TRP A 180 -1.21 -8.55 -22.19
CA TRP A 180 -2.01 -7.52 -21.55
C TRP A 180 -3.50 -7.74 -21.79
N GLY A 181 -4.34 -7.49 -20.79
CA GLY A 181 -5.80 -7.59 -20.85
C GLY A 181 -6.49 -6.38 -20.26
N GLU A 182 -7.81 -6.30 -20.46
CA GLU A 182 -8.64 -5.30 -19.80
C GLU A 182 -8.72 -5.57 -18.29
N ASN A 183 -8.76 -4.51 -17.49
CA ASN A 183 -8.89 -4.63 -16.04
C ASN A 183 -10.36 -4.43 -15.65
N ASP A 184 -10.91 -5.36 -14.87
CA ASP A 184 -12.29 -5.31 -14.34
C ASP A 184 -12.55 -4.08 -13.44
N ARG A 185 -11.49 -3.37 -13.04
CA ARG A 185 -11.61 -2.09 -12.31
C ARG A 185 -12.09 -0.94 -13.21
N GLY A 186 -12.14 -1.14 -14.53
CA GLY A 186 -12.49 -0.09 -15.51
C GLY A 186 -11.40 0.95 -15.72
N VAL A 187 -10.18 0.70 -15.21
CA VAL A 187 -8.99 1.55 -15.36
C VAL A 187 -7.75 0.67 -15.47
N SER A 188 -6.75 1.10 -16.29
CA SER A 188 -5.50 0.37 -16.49
C SER A 188 -5.68 -1.04 -17.08
N PHE A 189 -4.73 -1.94 -16.85
CA PHE A 189 -4.62 -3.25 -17.50
C PHE A 189 -4.45 -4.37 -16.49
N THR A 190 -4.73 -5.60 -16.94
CA THR A 190 -4.20 -6.82 -16.34
C THR A 190 -3.01 -7.33 -17.15
N PHE A 191 -2.09 -8.05 -16.51
CA PHE A 191 -0.89 -8.59 -17.17
C PHE A 191 -0.63 -10.03 -16.76
N GLY A 192 -0.21 -10.83 -17.76
CA GLY A 192 0.09 -12.24 -17.59
C GLY A 192 1.49 -12.52 -17.07
N ALA A 193 1.73 -13.81 -16.74
CA ALA A 193 3.03 -14.29 -16.27
C ALA A 193 4.17 -14.08 -17.30
N ASP A 194 3.85 -14.09 -18.59
CA ASP A 194 4.81 -13.83 -19.66
C ASP A 194 5.31 -12.40 -19.67
N VAL A 195 4.45 -11.41 -19.30
CA VAL A 195 4.83 -10.00 -19.15
C VAL A 195 5.80 -9.84 -17.98
N VAL A 196 5.51 -10.49 -16.85
CA VAL A 196 6.40 -10.50 -15.66
C VAL A 196 7.78 -11.03 -16.03
N ALA A 197 7.83 -12.20 -16.67
CA ALA A 197 9.10 -12.83 -17.05
C ALA A 197 9.92 -11.96 -18.03
N LYS A 198 9.26 -11.36 -19.03
CA LYS A 198 9.91 -10.46 -20.00
C LYS A 198 10.45 -9.20 -19.32
N PHE A 199 9.68 -8.63 -18.38
CA PHE A 199 10.09 -7.44 -17.64
C PHE A 199 11.32 -7.70 -16.78
N LEU A 200 11.30 -8.76 -15.97
CA LEU A 200 12.42 -9.15 -15.11
C LEU A 200 13.70 -9.42 -15.93
N HIS A 201 13.58 -10.21 -17.01
CA HIS A 201 14.70 -10.48 -17.89
C HIS A 201 15.26 -9.21 -18.54
N LYS A 202 14.39 -8.32 -19.02
CA LYS A 202 14.80 -7.06 -19.68
C LYS A 202 15.57 -6.13 -18.74
N HIS A 203 15.23 -6.13 -17.46
CA HIS A 203 15.76 -5.19 -16.46
C HIS A 203 16.77 -5.83 -15.51
N ASP A 204 17.15 -7.10 -15.74
CA ASP A 204 18.06 -7.86 -14.89
C ASP A 204 17.63 -7.88 -13.43
N MET A 205 16.35 -8.25 -13.22
CA MET A 205 15.70 -8.31 -11.90
C MET A 205 15.17 -9.71 -11.63
N ASP A 206 15.10 -10.13 -10.36
CA ASP A 206 14.68 -11.46 -9.94
C ASP A 206 13.22 -11.53 -9.48
N LEU A 207 12.70 -10.47 -8.88
CA LEU A 207 11.39 -10.45 -8.23
C LEU A 207 10.72 -9.08 -8.36
N ILE A 208 9.42 -9.10 -8.67
CA ILE A 208 8.54 -7.94 -8.49
C ILE A 208 7.80 -8.09 -7.17
N CYS A 209 7.90 -7.11 -6.29
CA CYS A 209 7.08 -7.00 -5.08
C CYS A 209 6.07 -5.87 -5.27
N ARG A 210 4.78 -6.18 -5.11
CA ARG A 210 3.68 -5.22 -5.28
C ARG A 210 2.58 -5.43 -4.23
N ALA A 211 1.63 -4.51 -4.14
CA ALA A 211 0.49 -4.52 -3.22
C ALA A 211 -0.84 -4.42 -3.99
N HIS A 212 -1.83 -3.66 -3.53
CA HIS A 212 -3.05 -3.30 -4.27
C HIS A 212 -4.14 -4.38 -4.40
N GLN A 213 -3.85 -5.65 -4.14
CA GLN A 213 -4.85 -6.71 -4.16
C GLN A 213 -4.91 -7.40 -2.80
N VAL A 214 -6.15 -7.63 -2.31
CA VAL A 214 -6.37 -8.45 -1.12
C VAL A 214 -6.04 -9.90 -1.45
N VAL A 215 -5.21 -10.52 -0.62
CA VAL A 215 -4.82 -11.93 -0.72
C VAL A 215 -5.04 -12.64 0.62
N GLU A 216 -5.46 -13.90 0.58
CA GLU A 216 -5.97 -14.66 1.75
C GLU A 216 -4.92 -14.74 2.87
N ASP A 217 -3.68 -15.10 2.54
CA ASP A 217 -2.59 -15.29 3.51
C ASP A 217 -1.77 -14.01 3.79
N GLY A 218 -2.21 -12.85 3.26
CA GLY A 218 -1.48 -11.58 3.33
C GLY A 218 -0.35 -11.47 2.32
N TYR A 219 0.03 -12.55 1.64
CA TYR A 219 0.92 -12.56 0.49
C TYR A 219 0.55 -13.67 -0.49
N GLU A 220 0.81 -13.44 -1.77
CA GLU A 220 0.56 -14.42 -2.82
C GLU A 220 1.65 -14.34 -3.90
N PHE A 221 2.19 -15.51 -4.29
CA PHE A 221 3.13 -15.59 -5.39
C PHE A 221 2.44 -15.80 -6.73
N PHE A 222 2.96 -15.14 -7.74
CA PHE A 222 2.53 -15.22 -9.13
C PHE A 222 3.73 -15.49 -10.06
N ALA A 223 3.46 -15.94 -11.32
CA ALA A 223 4.47 -16.15 -12.35
C ALA A 223 5.67 -16.99 -11.87
N LYS A 224 5.42 -18.19 -11.31
CA LYS A 224 6.47 -19.10 -10.80
C LYS A 224 7.37 -18.42 -9.73
N ARG A 225 6.78 -17.64 -8.84
CA ARG A 225 7.43 -16.88 -7.77
C ARG A 225 8.28 -15.70 -8.27
N GLN A 226 8.06 -15.22 -9.46
CA GLN A 226 8.70 -14.03 -10.01
C GLN A 226 7.99 -12.72 -9.65
N LEU A 227 6.77 -12.82 -9.10
CA LEU A 227 6.03 -11.70 -8.53
C LEU A 227 5.41 -12.13 -7.20
N VAL A 228 5.44 -11.24 -6.22
CA VAL A 228 4.72 -11.39 -4.95
C VAL A 228 3.81 -10.19 -4.71
N THR A 229 2.56 -10.46 -4.39
CA THR A 229 1.61 -9.47 -3.87
C THR A 229 1.67 -9.49 -2.35
N LEU A 230 1.81 -8.33 -1.72
CA LEU A 230 1.75 -8.13 -0.27
C LEU A 230 0.52 -7.32 0.10
N PHE A 231 -0.17 -7.76 1.13
CA PHE A 231 -1.30 -7.06 1.72
C PHE A 231 -1.16 -7.05 3.23
N SER A 232 -1.07 -5.87 3.87
CA SER A 232 -0.70 -5.76 5.29
C SER A 232 -1.85 -5.40 6.21
N ALA A 233 -3.10 -5.35 5.69
CA ALA A 233 -4.32 -5.06 6.44
C ALA A 233 -5.15 -6.34 6.67
N PRO A 234 -5.01 -7.04 7.82
CA PRO A 234 -5.80 -8.24 8.12
C PRO A 234 -7.27 -7.90 8.34
N ASN A 235 -8.17 -8.87 8.06
CA ASN A 235 -9.63 -8.68 8.18
C ASN A 235 -10.10 -7.39 7.49
N TYR A 236 -9.71 -7.24 6.24
CA TYR A 236 -9.91 -6.02 5.48
C TYR A 236 -11.38 -5.59 5.40
N CYS A 237 -11.65 -4.33 5.70
CA CYS A 237 -13.00 -3.75 5.81
C CYS A 237 -13.91 -4.46 6.84
N GLY A 238 -13.45 -5.47 7.58
CA GLY A 238 -14.29 -6.33 8.38
C GLY A 238 -15.16 -7.29 7.56
N GLU A 239 -14.91 -7.41 6.26
CA GLU A 239 -15.66 -8.22 5.30
C GLU A 239 -14.83 -9.40 4.79
N PHE A 240 -13.51 -9.28 4.80
CA PHE A 240 -12.56 -10.32 4.41
C PHE A 240 -11.95 -10.96 5.66
N ASP A 241 -11.75 -12.26 5.64
CA ASP A 241 -11.08 -13.01 6.71
C ASP A 241 -9.58 -13.21 6.46
N ASN A 242 -9.02 -12.42 5.53
CA ASN A 242 -7.63 -12.45 5.15
C ASN A 242 -6.68 -12.16 6.30
N ALA A 243 -5.50 -12.77 6.27
CA ALA A 243 -4.35 -12.35 7.05
C ALA A 243 -3.69 -11.10 6.42
N GLY A 244 -2.88 -10.41 7.20
CA GLY A 244 -1.91 -9.44 6.68
C GLY A 244 -0.51 -10.05 6.65
N ALA A 245 0.39 -9.52 5.84
CA ALA A 245 1.79 -9.93 5.83
C ALA A 245 2.76 -8.77 5.64
N MET A 246 3.97 -8.99 6.14
CA MET A 246 5.15 -8.16 5.90
C MET A 246 6.27 -9.05 5.38
N MET A 247 6.95 -8.64 4.31
CA MET A 247 8.11 -9.32 3.77
C MET A 247 9.38 -8.73 4.38
N SER A 248 10.27 -9.59 4.87
CA SER A 248 11.60 -9.23 5.33
C SER A 248 12.63 -9.70 4.32
N VAL A 249 13.49 -8.81 3.88
CA VAL A 249 14.64 -9.09 3.04
C VAL A 249 15.88 -8.93 3.92
N ASP A 250 16.66 -10.00 4.07
CA ASP A 250 17.89 -9.98 4.88
C ASP A 250 19.13 -9.55 4.06
N GLU A 251 20.28 -9.43 4.71
CA GLU A 251 21.54 -9.03 4.07
C GLU A 251 21.99 -9.97 2.95
N THR A 252 21.48 -11.21 2.93
CA THR A 252 21.77 -12.20 1.88
C THR A 252 20.74 -12.17 0.76
N LEU A 253 19.81 -11.21 0.78
CA LEU A 253 18.65 -11.06 -0.09
C LEU A 253 17.62 -12.21 0.02
N MET A 254 17.69 -12.98 1.12
CA MET A 254 16.66 -13.97 1.41
C MET A 254 15.38 -13.31 1.89
N CYS A 255 14.25 -13.70 1.27
CA CYS A 255 12.93 -13.19 1.59
C CYS A 255 12.20 -14.14 2.55
N SER A 256 11.69 -13.60 3.64
CA SER A 256 10.83 -14.29 4.60
C SER A 256 9.57 -13.47 4.88
N PHE A 257 8.48 -14.13 5.34
CA PHE A 257 7.21 -13.48 5.57
C PHE A 257 6.79 -13.57 7.02
N GLN A 258 6.36 -12.46 7.58
CA GLN A 258 5.72 -12.37 8.89
C GLN A 258 4.23 -12.19 8.70
N ILE A 259 3.44 -13.12 9.23
CA ILE A 259 1.99 -13.15 9.02
C ILE A 259 1.28 -12.51 10.22
N LEU A 260 0.44 -11.52 9.91
CA LEU A 260 -0.49 -10.92 10.86
C LEU A 260 -1.86 -11.60 10.75
N LYS A 261 -2.19 -12.45 11.69
CA LYS A 261 -3.56 -12.98 11.80
C LYS A 261 -4.51 -11.87 12.24
N PRO A 262 -5.79 -11.89 11.79
CA PRO A 262 -6.81 -11.02 12.33
C PRO A 262 -6.78 -11.02 13.86
N ALA A 263 -6.87 -9.85 14.49
CA ALA A 263 -6.88 -9.76 15.95
C ALA A 263 -8.21 -10.26 16.51
N ASP A 264 -8.18 -11.01 17.61
CA ASP A 264 -9.39 -11.38 18.34
C ASP A 264 -10.13 -10.12 18.80
N LYS A 265 -11.46 -10.06 18.58
CA LYS A 265 -12.33 -8.92 18.91
C LYS A 265 -12.22 -8.42 20.36
N LYS A 266 -11.56 -9.16 21.25
CA LYS A 266 -11.38 -8.84 22.67
C LYS A 266 -10.14 -8.00 22.99
N LEU A 267 -9.20 -7.84 22.06
CA LEU A 267 -7.91 -7.16 22.32
C LEU A 267 -7.96 -5.65 22.19
N TYR A 268 -8.98 -5.09 21.55
CA TYR A 268 -9.10 -3.64 21.37
C TYR A 268 -10.48 -3.15 21.86
N PRO A 269 -10.56 -2.36 22.95
CA PRO A 269 -11.81 -1.93 23.57
C PRO A 269 -12.65 -0.96 22.74
N TYR A 270 -12.26 -0.61 21.52
CA TYR A 270 -12.96 0.34 20.63
C TYR A 270 -13.65 -0.31 19.41
N GLY A 271 -13.75 -1.63 19.36
CA GLY A 271 -14.38 -2.38 18.25
C GLY A 271 -15.81 -2.84 18.52
N GLY A 272 -16.56 -2.18 19.37
CA GLY A 272 -17.94 -2.59 19.72
C GLY A 272 -18.95 -1.47 19.51
N GLY A 273 -19.84 -1.62 18.53
CA GLY A 273 -21.10 -0.91 18.55
C GLY A 273 -21.68 -0.49 17.21
N GLY A 274 -22.73 -1.18 16.79
CA GLY A 274 -23.87 -0.60 16.13
C GLY A 274 -23.79 -0.44 14.61
N GLY A 275 -24.40 -1.39 13.92
CA GLY A 275 -24.78 -1.23 12.53
C GLY A 275 -25.70 -0.05 12.34
N MET A 276 -25.38 0.77 11.34
CA MET A 276 -26.34 1.52 10.54
C MET A 276 -25.77 1.54 9.13
N GLY A 277 -26.53 0.93 8.22
CA GLY A 277 -26.20 0.86 6.80
C GLY A 277 -26.13 2.24 6.19
N SER A 278 -24.95 2.60 5.70
CA SER A 278 -24.82 3.59 4.64
C SER A 278 -24.33 2.83 3.41
N GLY A 279 -25.23 2.72 2.42
CA GLY A 279 -24.91 2.08 1.13
C GLY A 279 -23.80 2.85 0.43
N ARG A 280 -22.56 2.37 0.57
CA ARG A 280 -21.41 2.80 -0.22
C ARG A 280 -21.16 1.74 -1.29
N PRO A 281 -20.79 2.12 -2.52
CA PRO A 281 -20.54 1.13 -3.56
C PRO A 281 -19.31 0.30 -3.17
N VAL A 282 -19.53 -1.00 -3.06
CA VAL A 282 -18.48 -2.01 -2.84
C VAL A 282 -18.03 -2.48 -4.22
N THR A 283 -16.75 -2.49 -4.49
CA THR A 283 -16.20 -3.19 -5.64
C THR A 283 -16.51 -4.68 -5.45
N PRO A 284 -17.26 -5.33 -6.37
CA PRO A 284 -17.66 -6.71 -6.16
C PRO A 284 -16.43 -7.64 -6.16
N PRO A 285 -16.42 -8.68 -5.30
CA PRO A 285 -15.40 -9.70 -5.36
C PRO A 285 -15.50 -10.45 -6.70
N ARG A 286 -14.36 -10.84 -7.25
CA ARG A 286 -14.26 -11.63 -8.47
C ARG A 286 -15.12 -12.90 -8.32
N ASN A 287 -16.27 -12.97 -9.00
CA ASN A 287 -17.08 -14.18 -9.06
C ASN A 287 -16.30 -15.26 -9.82
N SER A 288 -15.83 -16.27 -9.11
CA SER A 288 -15.50 -17.56 -9.73
C SER A 288 -16.81 -18.16 -10.30
N ALA A 289 -17.05 -17.96 -11.58
CA ALA A 289 -18.18 -18.56 -12.28
C ALA A 289 -18.09 -20.09 -12.16
N LYS A 290 -18.96 -20.68 -11.36
CA LYS A 290 -19.22 -22.12 -11.38
C LYS A 290 -19.84 -22.43 -12.73
N VAL A 291 -19.08 -23.05 -13.62
CA VAL A 291 -19.60 -23.66 -14.86
C VAL A 291 -20.57 -24.76 -14.43
N ALA A 292 -21.85 -24.53 -14.62
CA ALA A 292 -22.87 -25.55 -14.48
C ALA A 292 -22.66 -26.59 -15.59
N LYS A 293 -22.24 -27.80 -15.22
CA LYS A 293 -22.29 -28.95 -16.12
C LYS A 293 -23.77 -29.30 -16.36
N SER A 294 -24.30 -29.00 -17.52
CA SER A 294 -25.56 -29.56 -17.99
C SER A 294 -25.34 -31.07 -18.27
N LYS A 295 -26.07 -31.91 -17.56
CA LYS A 295 -26.26 -33.31 -17.94
C LYS A 295 -27.18 -33.37 -19.14
N LYS A 296 -26.72 -34.01 -20.16
CA LYS A 296 -27.50 -34.80 -21.09
C LYS A 296 -26.91 -36.19 -21.16
#